data_1aeb945c48219c661e0d9c6429116f02
#
_entry.id   1aeb945c48219c661e0d9c6429116f02
#
_cell.length_a   1.000
_cell.length_b   1.000
_cell.length_c   1.000
_cell.angle_alpha   90.00
_cell.angle_beta   90.00
_cell.angle_gamma   90.00
#
_symmetry.space_group_name_H-M   'P 1'
#
loop_
_entity.id
_entity.type
_entity.pdbx_description
1 polymer ?
#
loop_
_entity_poly.entity_id
_entity_poly.type
_entity_poly.pdbx_seq_one_letter_code
_entity_poly.pdbx_strand_id
1 'polypeptide(L)'
;QSRGLGDVYKRQVLQQMELGEPDASGRRRPVPIEGATVTMDVDLVIVSIGVSPNPILPNSVKGLDLGKKGTIAVDEHLQSSIPALYAGGDIVRGGATVILAMGDGKHAAQEMDDMLKAKK
;
A
#
# COMPACT_ATOMS: atom_id res chain seq x y z
N GLN A 1 4.02 13.49 -3.59
CA GLN A 1 4.84 14.35 -4.43
C GLN A 1 6.13 13.62 -4.76
N SER A 2 6.30 13.22 -6.02
CA SER A 2 7.61 12.91 -6.56
C SER A 2 8.40 14.22 -6.56
N ARG A 3 9.10 14.50 -5.50
CA ARG A 3 10.15 15.53 -5.51
C ARG A 3 11.26 14.95 -6.36
N GLY A 4 11.71 15.77 -7.32
CA GLY A 4 12.64 15.37 -8.37
C GLY A 4 13.84 14.58 -7.88
N LEU A 5 14.37 13.79 -8.76
CA LEU A 5 15.52 12.93 -8.62
C LEU A 5 16.71 13.72 -8.02
N GLY A 6 16.99 13.42 -6.74
CA GLY A 6 18.25 13.75 -6.10
C GLY A 6 18.35 15.16 -5.51
N ASP A 7 18.07 15.26 -4.21
CA ASP A 7 18.73 16.31 -3.43
C ASP A 7 20.21 15.95 -3.28
N VAL A 8 21.09 16.87 -3.62
CA VAL A 8 22.53 16.70 -3.43
C VAL A 8 22.84 16.94 -1.95
N TYR A 9 23.05 15.85 -1.21
CA TYR A 9 23.46 15.92 0.20
C TYR A 9 24.96 15.64 0.30
N LYS A 10 25.66 16.47 1.05
CA LYS A 10 27.06 16.20 1.37
C LYS A 10 27.24 15.21 2.51
N ARG A 11 26.20 15.04 3.34
CA ARG A 11 26.25 14.17 4.51
C ARG A 11 24.86 13.65 4.89
N GLN A 12 24.77 12.35 5.17
CA GLN A 12 23.59 11.68 5.71
C GLN A 12 23.88 11.08 7.07
N VAL A 13 22.93 11.24 8.01
CA VAL A 13 22.94 10.52 9.28
C VAL A 13 21.93 9.39 9.18
N LEU A 14 22.39 8.17 9.32
CA LEU A 14 21.59 6.95 9.16
C LEU A 14 21.40 6.27 10.52
N GLN A 15 20.16 5.91 10.83
CA GLN A 15 19.85 5.07 11.96
C GLN A 15 20.28 3.63 11.69
N GLN A 16 21.07 3.04 12.57
CA GLN A 16 21.40 1.61 12.50
C GLN A 16 20.19 0.78 12.93
N MET A 17 19.97 -0.32 12.20
CA MET A 17 18.85 -1.22 12.41
C MET A 17 19.37 -2.63 12.67
N GLU A 18 18.67 -3.37 13.50
CA GLU A 18 18.84 -4.83 13.66
C GLU A 18 17.58 -5.58 13.20
N LEU A 19 17.71 -6.87 12.94
CA LEU A 19 16.58 -7.70 12.59
C LEU A 19 15.88 -8.18 13.87
N GLY A 20 14.64 -7.73 14.07
CA GLY A 20 13.77 -8.18 15.15
C GLY A 20 13.33 -9.64 15.01
N GLU A 21 12.42 -10.06 15.87
CA GLU A 21 11.84 -11.41 15.83
C GLU A 21 11.01 -11.64 14.56
N PRO A 22 10.96 -12.90 14.05
CA PRO A 22 10.12 -13.25 12.92
C PRO A 22 8.63 -13.02 13.22
N ASP A 23 7.91 -12.39 12.29
CA ASP A 23 6.45 -12.31 12.35
C ASP A 23 5.81 -13.65 11.93
N ALA A 24 4.46 -13.72 11.95
CA ALA A 24 3.70 -14.93 11.59
C ALA A 24 3.98 -15.45 10.17
N SER A 25 4.56 -14.62 9.29
CA SER A 25 4.99 -15.01 7.93
C SER A 25 6.45 -15.44 7.87
N GLY A 26 7.17 -15.46 9.02
CA GLY A 26 8.59 -15.73 9.11
C GLY A 26 9.49 -14.55 8.73
N ARG A 27 8.93 -13.38 8.45
CA ARG A 27 9.69 -12.19 8.07
C ARG A 27 10.15 -11.42 9.31
N ARG A 28 11.45 -11.16 9.37
CA ARG A 28 12.07 -10.33 10.40
C ARG A 28 12.03 -8.87 9.96
N ARG A 29 11.44 -8.02 10.79
CA ARG A 29 11.37 -6.58 10.53
C ARG A 29 12.59 -5.87 11.12
N PRO A 30 13.12 -4.84 10.44
CA PRO A 30 14.17 -4.03 11.02
C PRO A 30 13.63 -3.23 12.21
N VAL A 31 14.41 -3.25 13.31
CA VAL A 31 14.14 -2.51 14.54
C VAL A 31 15.30 -1.53 14.77
N PRO A 32 15.04 -0.26 15.08
CA PRO A 32 16.11 0.71 15.32
C PRO A 32 16.90 0.37 16.60
N ILE A 33 18.22 0.38 16.50
CA ILE A 33 19.11 0.29 17.66
C ILE A 33 19.17 1.68 18.28
N GLU A 34 18.65 1.84 19.49
CA GLU A 34 18.53 3.14 20.14
C GLU A 34 19.89 3.83 20.28
N GLY A 35 19.97 5.08 19.85
CA GLY A 35 21.20 5.88 19.92
C GLY A 35 22.29 5.51 18.90
N ALA A 36 22.13 4.43 18.14
CA ALA A 36 23.13 4.01 17.15
C ALA A 36 22.90 4.68 15.80
N THR A 37 23.74 5.65 15.46
CA THR A 37 23.70 6.32 14.16
C THR A 37 25.06 6.25 13.47
N VAL A 38 25.05 6.25 12.14
CA VAL A 38 26.25 6.34 11.30
C VAL A 38 26.12 7.54 10.38
N THR A 39 27.18 8.33 10.30
CA THR A 39 27.26 9.42 9.34
C THR A 39 28.01 8.96 8.10
N MET A 40 27.41 9.18 6.93
CA MET A 40 28.02 8.87 5.63
C MET A 40 28.11 10.14 4.79
N ASP A 41 29.26 10.35 4.17
CA ASP A 41 29.39 11.36 3.13
C ASP A 41 28.88 10.76 1.82
N VAL A 42 27.98 11.47 1.15
CA VAL A 42 27.32 10.99 -0.07
C VAL A 42 27.09 12.15 -1.05
N ASP A 43 27.20 11.87 -2.33
CA ASP A 43 26.95 12.85 -3.39
C ASP A 43 25.49 12.82 -3.86
N LEU A 44 24.83 11.66 -3.72
CA LEU A 44 23.45 11.45 -4.16
C LEU A 44 22.75 10.48 -3.21
N VAL A 45 21.49 10.79 -2.87
CA VAL A 45 20.60 9.89 -2.14
C VAL A 45 19.39 9.56 -3.01
N ILE A 46 19.17 8.27 -3.25
CA ILE A 46 18.01 7.77 -3.98
C ILE A 46 17.06 7.09 -2.99
N VAL A 47 15.85 7.65 -2.83
CA VAL A 47 14.79 7.03 -2.02
C VAL A 47 13.99 6.10 -2.91
N SER A 48 14.13 4.79 -2.70
CA SER A 48 13.47 3.73 -3.47
C SER A 48 12.71 2.78 -2.54
N ILE A 49 11.83 3.33 -1.73
CA ILE A 49 10.99 2.61 -0.77
C ILE A 49 9.57 2.57 -1.25
N GLY A 50 8.99 1.37 -1.27
CA GLY A 50 7.59 1.01 -1.48
C GLY A 50 6.62 2.04 -2.04
N VAL A 51 5.45 1.56 -2.38
CA VAL A 51 4.32 2.40 -2.79
C VAL A 51 3.23 2.37 -1.74
N SER A 52 2.52 3.48 -1.59
CA SER A 52 1.32 3.57 -0.76
C SER A 52 0.11 3.88 -1.64
N PRO A 53 -1.10 3.47 -1.25
CA PRO A 53 -2.32 3.86 -1.94
C PRO A 53 -2.42 5.37 -2.09
N ASN A 54 -2.91 5.84 -3.25
CA ASN A 54 -3.16 7.26 -3.44
C ASN A 54 -4.34 7.70 -2.55
N PRO A 55 -4.14 8.64 -1.62
CA PRO A 55 -5.17 9.02 -0.66
C PRO A 55 -6.29 9.90 -1.25
N ILE A 56 -6.17 10.34 -2.50
CA ILE A 56 -7.16 11.25 -3.11
C ILE A 56 -8.54 10.60 -3.14
N LEU A 57 -8.67 9.40 -3.69
CA LEU A 57 -9.95 8.72 -3.78
C LEU A 57 -10.52 8.37 -2.39
N PRO A 58 -9.80 7.68 -1.50
CA PRO A 58 -10.31 7.41 -0.15
C PRO A 58 -10.76 8.65 0.61
N ASN A 59 -10.02 9.75 0.49
CA ASN A 59 -10.34 11.00 1.19
C ASN A 59 -11.53 11.75 0.59
N SER A 60 -11.86 11.51 -0.68
CA SER A 60 -12.99 12.17 -1.37
C SER A 60 -14.32 11.46 -1.15
N VAL A 61 -14.31 10.19 -0.78
CA VAL A 61 -15.51 9.37 -0.58
C VAL A 61 -15.81 9.23 0.91
N LYS A 62 -16.79 9.98 1.40
CA LYS A 62 -17.20 9.92 2.80
C LYS A 62 -17.83 8.56 3.13
N GLY A 63 -17.42 7.98 4.26
CA GLY A 63 -17.93 6.69 4.73
C GLY A 63 -17.28 5.46 4.08
N LEU A 64 -16.23 5.64 3.30
CA LEU A 64 -15.45 4.54 2.75
C LEU A 64 -14.52 3.97 3.84
N ASP A 65 -14.70 2.69 4.17
CA ASP A 65 -13.86 2.00 5.14
C ASP A 65 -12.48 1.69 4.55
N LEU A 66 -11.45 1.94 5.36
CA LEU A 66 -10.06 1.73 4.98
C LEU A 66 -9.37 0.72 5.89
N GLY A 67 -8.52 -0.09 5.30
CA GLY A 67 -7.61 -0.99 6.00
C GLY A 67 -6.43 -0.26 6.65
N LYS A 68 -5.66 -1.01 7.46
CA LYS A 68 -4.53 -0.48 8.25
C LYS A 68 -3.44 0.26 7.46
N LYS A 69 -3.35 0.03 6.16
CA LYS A 69 -2.33 0.65 5.27
C LYS A 69 -2.94 1.67 4.31
N GLY A 70 -4.16 2.13 4.57
CA GLY A 70 -4.88 3.04 3.67
C GLY A 70 -5.42 2.37 2.40
N THR A 71 -5.47 1.05 2.36
CA THR A 71 -6.15 0.29 1.31
C THR A 71 -7.66 0.35 1.51
N ILE A 72 -8.43 0.17 0.45
CA ILE A 72 -9.89 0.08 0.56
C ILE A 72 -10.27 -1.27 1.18
N ALA A 73 -11.11 -1.25 2.22
CA ALA A 73 -11.70 -2.44 2.79
C ALA A 73 -12.86 -2.92 1.91
N VAL A 74 -12.86 -4.20 1.57
CA VAL A 74 -13.92 -4.85 0.77
C VAL A 74 -14.32 -6.18 1.41
N ASP A 75 -15.53 -6.64 1.10
CA ASP A 75 -16.02 -7.95 1.47
C ASP A 75 -15.54 -9.06 0.49
N GLU A 76 -16.08 -10.26 0.60
CA GLU A 76 -15.76 -11.40 -0.26
C GLU A 76 -16.20 -11.23 -1.72
N HIS A 77 -17.13 -10.32 -1.99
CA HIS A 77 -17.62 -9.93 -3.30
C HIS A 77 -16.88 -8.72 -3.89
N LEU A 78 -15.79 -8.28 -3.26
CA LEU A 78 -15.03 -7.07 -3.60
C LEU A 78 -15.85 -5.77 -3.54
N GLN A 79 -16.99 -5.78 -2.83
CA GLN A 79 -17.79 -4.60 -2.57
C GLN A 79 -17.24 -3.86 -1.34
N SER A 80 -17.13 -2.54 -1.45
CA SER A 80 -16.71 -1.68 -0.34
C SER A 80 -17.89 -1.42 0.63
N SER A 81 -17.62 -0.67 1.71
CA SER A 81 -18.67 -0.16 2.60
C SER A 81 -19.69 0.75 1.92
N ILE A 82 -19.40 1.22 0.72
CA ILE A 82 -20.31 2.06 -0.07
C ILE A 82 -21.07 1.18 -1.07
N PRO A 83 -22.41 1.20 -1.08
CA PRO A 83 -23.22 0.42 -2.01
C PRO A 83 -22.85 0.68 -3.49
N ALA A 84 -22.72 -0.39 -4.27
CA ALA A 84 -22.35 -0.38 -5.69
C ALA A 84 -20.95 0.18 -6.00
N LEU A 85 -20.10 0.37 -4.99
CA LEU A 85 -18.69 0.69 -5.17
C LEU A 85 -17.85 -0.56 -4.92
N TYR A 86 -17.19 -1.04 -5.95
CA TYR A 86 -16.31 -2.22 -5.92
C TYR A 86 -14.85 -1.79 -6.04
N ALA A 87 -13.94 -2.55 -5.44
CA ALA A 87 -12.52 -2.30 -5.55
C ALA A 87 -11.72 -3.62 -5.60
N GLY A 88 -10.60 -3.62 -6.31
CA GLY A 88 -9.71 -4.78 -6.43
C GLY A 88 -8.29 -4.39 -6.81
N GLY A 89 -7.37 -5.35 -6.79
CA GLY A 89 -5.97 -5.12 -7.07
C GLY A 89 -5.22 -4.43 -5.94
N ASP A 90 -4.20 -3.66 -6.27
CA ASP A 90 -3.27 -3.06 -5.30
C ASP A 90 -3.93 -2.11 -4.30
N ILE A 91 -5.04 -1.48 -4.69
CA ILE A 91 -5.77 -0.59 -3.78
C ILE A 91 -6.45 -1.34 -2.62
N VAL A 92 -6.70 -2.64 -2.78
CA VAL A 92 -7.27 -3.53 -1.77
C VAL A 92 -6.19 -4.36 -1.08
N ARG A 93 -5.31 -4.99 -1.87
CA ARG A 93 -4.31 -5.96 -1.39
C ARG A 93 -3.04 -5.30 -0.86
N GLY A 94 -2.79 -4.04 -1.18
CA GLY A 94 -1.46 -3.44 -1.17
C GLY A 94 -0.67 -3.86 -2.41
N GLY A 95 0.60 -3.48 -2.51
CA GLY A 95 1.43 -3.88 -3.65
C GLY A 95 1.47 -5.40 -3.82
N ALA A 96 0.90 -5.90 -4.92
CA ALA A 96 0.77 -7.31 -5.24
C ALA A 96 1.20 -7.59 -6.70
N THR A 97 0.77 -8.71 -7.28
CA THR A 97 1.11 -9.08 -8.65
C THR A 97 0.01 -8.66 -9.65
N VAL A 98 0.41 -8.44 -10.89
CA VAL A 98 -0.51 -8.13 -12.00
C VAL A 98 -1.59 -9.21 -12.16
N ILE A 99 -1.21 -10.48 -11.98
CA ILE A 99 -2.14 -11.61 -12.09
C ILE A 99 -3.26 -11.50 -11.04
N LEU A 100 -2.93 -11.15 -9.81
CA LEU A 100 -3.93 -10.97 -8.74
C LEU A 100 -4.83 -9.76 -9.03
N ALA A 101 -4.25 -8.65 -9.50
CA ALA A 101 -5.03 -7.47 -9.86
C ALA A 101 -6.02 -7.75 -11.01
N MET A 102 -5.59 -8.52 -12.02
CA MET A 102 -6.47 -8.97 -13.11
C MET A 102 -7.56 -9.92 -12.62
N GLY A 103 -7.24 -10.82 -11.70
CA GLY A 103 -8.20 -11.72 -11.06
C GLY A 103 -9.28 -10.95 -10.31
N ASP A 104 -8.88 -9.99 -9.50
CA ASP A 104 -9.81 -9.11 -8.78
C ASP A 104 -10.71 -8.31 -9.72
N GLY A 105 -10.16 -7.78 -10.82
CA GLY A 105 -10.94 -7.05 -11.81
C GLY A 105 -12.03 -7.90 -12.47
N LYS A 106 -11.71 -9.16 -12.81
CA LYS A 106 -12.70 -10.11 -13.36
C LYS A 106 -13.77 -10.48 -12.32
N HIS A 107 -13.36 -10.73 -11.08
CA HIS A 107 -14.30 -11.05 -10.00
C HIS A 107 -15.24 -9.87 -9.72
N ALA A 108 -14.72 -8.67 -9.55
CA ALA A 108 -15.54 -7.48 -9.34
C ALA A 108 -16.52 -7.25 -10.50
N ALA A 109 -16.11 -7.46 -11.75
CA ALA A 109 -16.98 -7.31 -12.90
C ALA A 109 -18.14 -8.33 -12.88
N GLN A 110 -17.87 -9.58 -12.50
CA GLN A 110 -18.90 -10.62 -12.35
C GLN A 110 -19.90 -10.25 -11.26
N GLU A 111 -19.42 -9.83 -10.09
CA GLU A 111 -20.26 -9.42 -8.96
C GLU A 111 -21.16 -8.21 -9.32
N MET A 112 -20.61 -7.24 -10.06
CA MET A 112 -21.40 -6.11 -10.59
C MET A 112 -22.49 -6.57 -11.55
N ASP A 113 -22.18 -7.48 -12.47
CA ASP A 113 -23.14 -8.02 -13.43
C ASP A 113 -24.27 -8.76 -12.71
N ASP A 114 -23.94 -9.60 -11.74
CA ASP A 114 -24.91 -10.36 -10.94
C ASP A 114 -25.81 -9.43 -10.11
N MET A 115 -25.22 -8.40 -9.49
CA MET A 115 -25.97 -7.37 -8.78
C MET A 115 -26.95 -6.62 -9.69
N LEU A 116 -26.53 -6.29 -10.92
CA LEU A 116 -27.39 -5.59 -11.88
C LEU A 116 -28.52 -6.48 -12.42
N LYS A 117 -28.26 -7.77 -12.63
CA LYS A 117 -29.29 -8.75 -13.03
C LYS A 117 -30.32 -8.97 -11.95
N ALA A 118 -29.92 -9.01 -10.69
CA ALA A 118 -30.81 -9.16 -9.54
C ALA A 118 -31.76 -7.97 -9.32
N LYS A 119 -31.45 -6.80 -9.90
CA LYS A 119 -32.27 -5.58 -9.82
C LYS A 119 -33.30 -5.44 -10.95
N LYS A 120 -33.30 -6.36 -11.93
CA LYS A 120 -34.30 -6.42 -12.99
C LYS A 120 -35.49 -7.31 -12.60
#